data_e4a3d0ec6522855cb14156a56fd2d0d2
#
_entry.id   e4a3d0ec6522855cb14156a56fd2d0d2
#
_cell.length_a   1.000
_cell.length_b   1.000
_cell.length_c   1.000
_cell.angle_alpha   90.00
_cell.angle_beta   90.00
_cell.angle_gamma   90.00
#
_symmetry.space_group_name_H-M   'P 1'
#
loop_
_entity.id
_entity.type
_entity.pdbx_description
1 polymer ?
#
loop_
_entity_poly.entity_id
_entity_poly.type
_entity_poly.pdbx_seq_one_letter_code
_entity_poly.pdbx_strand_id
1 'polypeptide(L)'
;MKKEIITENAPKAIGPYSQGVRTSGGFIFASGQIPLDPQMGELVAGGIAEQTERVLENLKAVLEAAECSLEDVVKTTVYLKDIEDFAAMNTVYAKYFTNCPPARVCVEVARLPKDALIEIDCVASEGQNYSY
;
A
#
# COMPACT_ATOMS: atom_id res chain seq x y z
N MET A 1 7.82 -9.49 19.42
CA MET A 1 6.39 -9.74 19.47
C MET A 1 5.70 -8.86 18.43
N LYS A 2 4.66 -9.36 17.77
CA LYS A 2 3.95 -8.61 16.73
C LYS A 2 2.46 -8.55 17.05
N LYS A 3 1.81 -7.51 16.53
CA LYS A 3 0.37 -7.31 16.69
C LYS A 3 -0.28 -7.18 15.32
N GLU A 4 -1.35 -7.93 15.08
CA GLU A 4 -2.10 -7.86 13.83
C GLU A 4 -2.90 -6.57 13.72
N ILE A 5 -2.93 -6.01 12.51
CA ILE A 5 -3.75 -4.85 12.17
C ILE A 5 -4.92 -5.34 11.33
N ILE A 6 -6.14 -4.98 11.74
CA ILE A 6 -7.37 -5.38 11.07
C ILE A 6 -8.22 -4.13 10.88
N THR A 7 -8.74 -3.93 9.67
CA THR A 7 -9.67 -2.84 9.38
C THR A 7 -10.66 -3.24 8.29
N GLU A 8 -11.88 -2.72 8.41
CA GLU A 8 -12.90 -2.90 7.38
C GLU A 8 -12.75 -1.88 6.25
N ASN A 9 -11.88 -0.88 6.43
CA ASN A 9 -11.67 0.18 5.44
C ASN A 9 -10.65 -0.20 4.37
N ALA A 10 -10.09 -1.40 4.46
CA ALA A 10 -9.25 -2.00 3.42
C ALA A 10 -9.79 -3.40 3.12
N PRO A 11 -9.45 -3.96 1.96
CA PRO A 11 -9.89 -5.31 1.60
C PRO A 11 -9.50 -6.35 2.63
N LYS A 12 -10.39 -7.27 2.92
CA LYS A 12 -10.12 -8.39 3.83
C LYS A 12 -9.00 -9.25 3.29
N ALA A 13 -8.21 -9.81 4.21
CA ALA A 13 -7.22 -10.81 3.83
C ALA A 13 -7.94 -12.03 3.23
N ILE A 14 -7.50 -12.43 2.05
CA ILE A 14 -8.10 -13.55 1.31
C ILE A 14 -7.26 -14.82 1.43
N GLY A 15 -6.41 -14.91 2.43
CA GLY A 15 -5.54 -16.05 2.67
C GLY A 15 -4.94 -15.99 4.07
N PRO A 16 -3.97 -16.83 4.37
CA PRO A 16 -3.36 -16.89 5.71
C PRO A 16 -2.32 -15.78 5.91
N TYR A 17 -2.78 -14.52 5.91
CA TYR A 17 -1.93 -13.35 6.15
C TYR A 17 -2.73 -12.25 6.82
N SER A 18 -2.05 -11.33 7.48
CA SER A 18 -2.64 -10.14 8.09
C SER A 18 -2.62 -8.99 7.10
N GLN A 19 -3.57 -8.07 7.18
CA GLN A 19 -3.56 -6.85 6.38
C GLN A 19 -2.32 -6.01 6.70
N GLY A 20 -1.92 -6.02 7.96
CA GLY A 20 -0.70 -5.39 8.41
C GLY A 20 -0.28 -5.95 9.75
N VAL A 21 0.97 -5.69 10.12
CA VAL A 21 1.55 -6.15 11.38
C VAL A 21 2.39 -5.02 11.97
N ARG A 22 2.21 -4.79 13.26
CA ARG A 22 3.06 -3.88 14.04
C ARG A 22 4.09 -4.69 14.80
N THR A 23 5.36 -4.28 14.72
CA THR A 23 6.43 -4.88 15.53
C THR A 23 6.61 -4.11 16.84
N SER A 24 7.29 -4.72 17.81
CA SER A 24 7.62 -4.05 19.07
C SER A 24 8.58 -2.87 18.88
N GLY A 25 9.30 -2.83 17.76
CA GLY A 25 10.20 -1.72 17.44
C GLY A 25 9.52 -0.53 16.77
N GLY A 26 8.19 -0.56 16.63
CA GLY A 26 7.45 0.56 16.04
C GLY A 26 7.39 0.56 14.53
N PHE A 27 7.74 -0.54 13.88
CA PHE A 27 7.58 -0.69 12.43
C PHE A 27 6.22 -1.30 12.11
N ILE A 28 5.62 -0.81 11.04
CA ILE A 28 4.38 -1.33 10.49
C ILE A 28 4.69 -1.93 9.13
N PHE A 29 4.35 -3.20 8.96
CA PHE A 29 4.47 -3.89 7.67
C PHE A 29 3.06 -4.06 7.12
N ALA A 30 2.77 -3.40 6.01
CA ALA A 30 1.48 -3.54 5.34
C ALA A 30 1.63 -4.55 4.20
N SER A 31 0.73 -5.52 4.17
CA SER A 31 0.68 -6.50 3.09
C SER A 31 0.40 -5.81 1.76
N GLY A 32 0.85 -6.42 0.67
CA GLY A 32 0.60 -5.93 -0.67
C GLY A 32 -0.89 -5.73 -0.90
N GLN A 33 -1.25 -4.55 -1.38
CA GLN A 33 -2.63 -4.22 -1.72
C GLN A 33 -2.79 -4.22 -3.23
N ILE A 34 -3.81 -4.95 -3.70
CA ILE A 34 -4.28 -4.85 -5.07
C ILE A 34 -5.51 -3.94 -5.08
N PRO A 35 -5.93 -3.40 -6.23
CA PRO A 35 -6.95 -2.33 -6.24
C PRO A 35 -8.37 -2.82 -6.07
N LEU A 36 -8.64 -3.53 -4.97
CA LEU A 36 -9.97 -4.00 -4.62
C LEU A 36 -10.73 -2.92 -3.87
N ASP A 37 -12.00 -2.77 -4.20
CA ASP A 37 -12.93 -1.99 -3.39
C ASP A 37 -13.15 -2.76 -2.08
N PRO A 38 -12.93 -2.12 -0.91
CA PRO A 38 -13.03 -2.84 0.37
C PRO A 38 -14.44 -3.32 0.71
N GLN A 39 -15.46 -2.69 0.16
CA GLN A 39 -16.85 -3.07 0.43
C GLN A 39 -17.29 -4.22 -0.46
N MET A 40 -16.96 -4.20 -1.73
CA MET A 40 -17.41 -5.19 -2.72
C MET A 40 -16.41 -6.34 -2.92
N GLY A 41 -15.15 -6.13 -2.59
CA GLY A 41 -14.12 -7.15 -2.78
C GLY A 41 -13.76 -7.37 -4.25
N GLU A 42 -14.07 -6.42 -5.11
CA GLU A 42 -13.83 -6.51 -6.55
C GLU A 42 -12.84 -5.46 -7.01
N LEU A 43 -12.14 -5.73 -8.11
CA LEU A 43 -11.26 -4.73 -8.72
C LEU A 43 -12.06 -3.52 -9.14
N VAL A 44 -11.53 -2.33 -8.88
CA VAL A 44 -12.17 -1.10 -9.33
C VAL A 44 -12.11 -1.00 -10.85
N ALA A 45 -13.09 -0.34 -11.43
CA ALA A 45 -13.11 -0.07 -12.86
C ALA A 45 -12.03 0.96 -13.22
N GLY A 46 -11.58 0.93 -14.45
CA GLY A 46 -10.60 1.88 -14.96
C GLY A 46 -9.25 1.25 -15.20
N GLY A 47 -8.29 2.10 -15.52
CA GLY A 47 -6.94 1.69 -15.84
C GLY A 47 -5.97 1.90 -14.69
N ILE A 48 -4.70 2.12 -15.06
CA ILE A 48 -3.61 2.22 -14.08
C ILE A 48 -3.82 3.39 -13.10
N ALA A 49 -4.37 4.52 -13.55
CA ALA A 49 -4.58 5.67 -12.67
C ALA A 49 -5.56 5.35 -11.55
N GLU A 50 -6.73 4.80 -11.89
CA GLU A 50 -7.77 4.42 -10.93
C GLU A 50 -7.30 3.30 -10.02
N GLN A 51 -6.59 2.33 -10.56
CA GLN A 51 -6.08 1.21 -9.77
C GLN A 51 -4.99 1.65 -8.79
N THR A 52 -4.10 2.54 -9.22
CA THR A 52 -3.06 3.08 -8.32
C THR A 52 -3.69 3.86 -7.16
N GLU A 53 -4.69 4.69 -7.46
CA GLU A 53 -5.42 5.44 -6.43
C GLU A 53 -6.05 4.48 -5.41
N ARG A 54 -6.73 3.43 -5.88
CA ARG A 54 -7.39 2.47 -4.98
C ARG A 54 -6.39 1.74 -4.09
N VAL A 55 -5.26 1.32 -4.66
CA VAL A 55 -4.20 0.66 -3.90
C VAL A 55 -3.67 1.56 -2.80
N LEU A 56 -3.40 2.83 -3.12
CA LEU A 56 -2.86 3.77 -2.13
C LEU A 56 -3.88 4.12 -1.06
N GLU A 57 -5.17 4.22 -1.42
CA GLU A 57 -6.24 4.38 -0.43
C GLU A 57 -6.34 3.16 0.49
N ASN A 58 -6.16 1.96 -0.05
CA ASN A 58 -6.16 0.73 0.76
C ASN A 58 -4.98 0.71 1.74
N LEU A 59 -3.79 1.05 1.28
CA LEU A 59 -2.61 1.15 2.16
C LEU A 59 -2.81 2.21 3.25
N LYS A 60 -3.34 3.36 2.87
CA LYS A 60 -3.65 4.43 3.81
C LYS A 60 -4.59 3.95 4.91
N ALA A 61 -5.62 3.18 4.55
CA ALA A 61 -6.58 2.64 5.52
C ALA A 61 -5.91 1.68 6.51
N VAL A 62 -5.01 0.81 6.03
CA VAL A 62 -4.27 -0.09 6.91
C VAL A 62 -3.37 0.70 7.86
N LEU A 63 -2.68 1.72 7.36
CA LEU A 63 -1.81 2.56 8.18
C LEU A 63 -2.61 3.35 9.23
N GLU A 64 -3.77 3.89 8.85
CA GLU A 64 -4.63 4.61 9.79
C GLU A 64 -5.14 3.70 10.91
N ALA A 65 -5.44 2.44 10.59
CA ALA A 65 -5.82 1.46 11.61
C ALA A 65 -4.68 1.19 12.60
N ALA A 66 -3.44 1.47 12.19
CA ALA A 66 -2.26 1.37 13.05
C ALA A 66 -1.86 2.72 13.66
N GLU A 67 -2.72 3.72 13.52
CA GLU A 67 -2.47 5.10 14.00
C GLU A 67 -1.25 5.74 13.33
N CYS A 68 -1.01 5.37 12.07
CA CYS A 68 0.03 5.93 11.23
C CYS A 68 -0.58 6.63 10.01
N SER A 69 0.24 7.30 9.24
CA SER A 69 -0.17 7.95 8.01
C SER A 69 0.83 7.60 6.90
N LEU A 70 0.53 8.02 5.67
CA LEU A 70 1.44 7.85 4.56
C LEU A 70 2.78 8.58 4.76
N GLU A 71 2.79 9.62 5.59
CA GLU A 71 4.04 10.33 5.92
C GLU A 71 5.00 9.45 6.73
N ASP A 72 4.49 8.43 7.39
CA ASP A 72 5.30 7.50 8.18
C ASP A 72 5.92 6.39 7.34
N VAL A 73 5.54 6.30 6.07
CA VAL A 73 6.04 5.25 5.17
C VAL A 73 7.50 5.52 4.83
N VAL A 74 8.35 4.52 5.05
CA VAL A 74 9.79 4.63 4.80
C VAL A 74 10.20 3.86 3.55
N LYS A 75 9.43 2.86 3.16
CA LYS A 75 9.73 2.03 1.98
C LYS A 75 8.45 1.54 1.33
N THR A 76 8.41 1.60 0.00
CA THR A 76 7.37 0.93 -0.78
C THR A 76 8.01 0.02 -1.81
N THR A 77 7.28 -1.02 -2.22
CA THR A 77 7.58 -1.80 -3.41
C THR A 77 6.34 -1.78 -4.29
N VAL A 78 6.53 -1.36 -5.53
CA VAL A 78 5.47 -1.26 -6.54
C VAL A 78 5.67 -2.38 -7.55
N TYR A 79 4.65 -3.20 -7.71
CA TYR A 79 4.63 -4.30 -8.68
C TYR A 79 3.67 -3.92 -9.80
N LEU A 80 4.16 -3.83 -11.02
CA LEU A 80 3.35 -3.49 -12.19
C LEU A 80 3.19 -4.71 -13.10
N LYS A 81 1.99 -4.88 -13.64
CA LYS A 81 1.76 -5.88 -14.68
C LYS A 81 2.49 -5.51 -15.97
N ASP A 82 2.62 -4.19 -16.24
CA ASP A 82 3.28 -3.66 -17.42
C ASP A 82 4.10 -2.44 -17.03
N ILE A 83 5.41 -2.50 -17.24
CA ILE A 83 6.32 -1.39 -16.89
C ILE A 83 6.03 -0.12 -17.70
N GLU A 84 5.33 -0.24 -18.83
CA GLU A 84 4.91 0.91 -19.62
C GLU A 84 3.92 1.81 -18.85
N ASP A 85 3.29 1.28 -17.78
CA ASP A 85 2.39 2.06 -16.92
C ASP A 85 3.15 2.91 -15.88
N PHE A 86 4.48 2.88 -15.90
CA PHE A 86 5.31 3.55 -14.88
C PHE A 86 5.01 5.04 -14.75
N ALA A 87 4.99 5.76 -15.86
CA ALA A 87 4.76 7.21 -15.84
C ALA A 87 3.36 7.58 -15.33
N ALA A 88 2.34 6.87 -15.79
CA ALA A 88 0.96 7.10 -15.34
C ALA A 88 0.79 6.77 -13.86
N MET A 89 1.40 5.69 -13.40
CA MET A 89 1.43 5.32 -11.99
C MET A 89 2.08 6.42 -11.16
N ASN A 90 3.24 6.91 -11.60
CA ASN A 90 3.98 7.97 -10.88
C ASN A 90 3.16 9.25 -10.71
N THR A 91 2.34 9.60 -11.70
CA THR A 91 1.49 10.79 -11.62
C THR A 91 0.52 10.71 -10.44
N VAL A 92 -0.06 9.54 -10.21
CA VAL A 92 -0.97 9.32 -9.08
C VAL A 92 -0.19 9.18 -7.76
N TYR A 93 0.88 8.39 -7.79
CA TYR A 93 1.74 8.13 -6.63
C TYR A 93 2.25 9.44 -6.01
N ALA A 94 2.65 10.39 -6.85
CA ALA A 94 3.18 11.68 -6.39
C ALA A 94 2.17 12.50 -5.60
N LYS A 95 0.87 12.28 -5.81
CA LYS A 95 -0.17 12.99 -5.06
C LYS A 95 -0.28 12.50 -3.62
N TYR A 96 0.15 11.27 -3.35
CA TYR A 96 0.08 10.66 -2.02
C TYR A 96 1.37 10.82 -1.22
N PHE A 97 2.51 10.93 -1.89
CA PHE A 97 3.82 11.05 -1.23
C PHE A 97 4.50 12.36 -1.64
N THR A 98 4.06 13.45 -1.02
CA THR A 98 4.45 14.81 -1.41
C THR A 98 5.70 15.32 -0.68
N ASN A 99 5.84 14.99 0.62
CA ASN A 99 6.97 15.42 1.43
C ASN A 99 7.85 14.22 1.71
N CYS A 100 9.15 14.36 1.47
CA CYS A 100 10.11 13.29 1.74
C CYS A 100 9.58 11.91 1.30
N PRO A 101 9.47 11.66 -0.01
CA PRO A 101 8.94 10.38 -0.50
C PRO A 101 9.72 9.19 0.07
N PRO A 102 9.06 8.06 0.29
CA PRO A 102 9.76 6.87 0.79
C PRO A 102 10.74 6.31 -0.23
N ALA A 103 11.69 5.53 0.24
CA ALA A 103 12.51 4.71 -0.66
C ALA A 103 11.59 3.76 -1.42
N ARG A 104 11.90 3.47 -2.66
CA ARG A 104 11.00 2.67 -3.51
C ARG A 104 11.76 1.75 -4.46
N VAL A 105 11.15 0.56 -4.67
CA VAL A 105 11.48 -0.32 -5.78
C VAL A 105 10.23 -0.40 -6.65
N CYS A 106 10.39 -0.37 -7.96
CA CYS A 106 9.29 -0.58 -8.90
C CYS A 106 9.74 -1.60 -9.94
N VAL A 107 8.98 -2.67 -10.10
CA VAL A 107 9.31 -3.77 -11.01
C VAL A 107 8.08 -4.23 -11.78
N GLU A 108 8.32 -4.76 -12.99
CA GLU A 108 7.29 -5.49 -13.70
C GLU A 108 7.30 -6.92 -13.22
N VAL A 109 6.13 -7.52 -13.04
CA VAL A 109 6.01 -8.92 -12.62
C VAL A 109 5.24 -9.71 -13.66
N ALA A 110 5.42 -11.03 -13.63
CA ALA A 110 4.77 -11.92 -14.59
C ALA A 110 3.24 -11.88 -14.47
N ARG A 111 2.71 -11.83 -13.24
CA ARG A 111 1.26 -11.80 -12.98
C ARG A 111 0.99 -11.22 -11.60
N LEU A 112 -0.20 -10.66 -11.44
CA LEU A 112 -0.72 -10.19 -10.15
C LEU A 112 -2.05 -10.89 -9.86
N PRO A 113 -2.42 -11.03 -8.57
CA PRO A 113 -3.70 -11.62 -8.21
C PRO A 113 -4.86 -10.89 -8.89
N LYS A 114 -5.87 -11.65 -9.31
CA LYS A 114 -7.08 -11.13 -9.99
C LYS A 114 -6.76 -10.31 -11.24
N ASP A 115 -5.59 -10.52 -11.81
CA ASP A 115 -5.14 -9.81 -13.02
C ASP A 115 -5.08 -8.29 -12.82
N ALA A 116 -4.75 -7.85 -11.59
CA ALA A 116 -4.58 -6.44 -11.28
C ALA A 116 -3.42 -5.85 -12.08
N LEU A 117 -3.48 -4.55 -12.34
CA LEU A 117 -2.42 -3.84 -13.05
C LEU A 117 -1.29 -3.42 -12.12
N ILE A 118 -1.56 -3.35 -10.83
CA ILE A 118 -0.62 -2.84 -9.84
C ILE A 118 -0.87 -3.48 -8.47
N GLU A 119 0.21 -3.64 -7.72
CA GLU A 119 0.19 -4.00 -6.31
C GLU A 119 1.27 -3.19 -5.61
N ILE A 120 1.01 -2.73 -4.39
CA ILE A 120 2.00 -2.00 -3.60
C ILE A 120 1.97 -2.52 -2.17
N ASP A 121 3.15 -2.80 -1.62
CA ASP A 121 3.32 -3.01 -0.18
C ASP A 121 4.14 -1.88 0.42
N CYS A 122 4.15 -1.77 1.73
CA CYS A 122 4.95 -0.74 2.36
C CYS A 122 5.40 -1.12 3.76
N VAL A 123 6.44 -0.42 4.20
CA VAL A 123 6.92 -0.43 5.57
C VAL A 123 6.82 1.00 6.08
N ALA A 124 6.20 1.18 7.25
CA ALA A 124 6.12 2.47 7.93
C ALA A 124 6.81 2.39 9.28
N SER A 125 7.28 3.52 9.76
CA SER A 125 7.85 3.64 11.09
C SER A 125 6.93 4.58 11.87
N GLU A 126 6.51 4.17 13.07
CA GLU A 126 5.65 5.01 13.90
C GLU A 126 6.26 6.39 14.02
N GLY A 127 5.40 7.41 13.86
CA GLY A 127 5.81 8.79 14.01
C GLY A 127 6.39 8.99 15.39
N GLN A 128 7.70 9.11 15.46
CA GLN A 128 8.38 9.48 16.69
C GLN A 128 8.76 10.94 16.56
N ASN A 129 8.31 11.72 17.53
CA ASN A 129 8.76 13.10 17.61
C ASN A 129 10.22 13.07 18.07
N TYR A 130 11.12 12.89 17.13
CA TYR A 130 12.53 13.12 17.41
C TYR A 130 12.75 14.62 17.35
N SER A 131 13.11 15.20 18.46
CA SER A 131 13.74 16.50 18.44
C SER A 131 15.24 16.24 18.35
N TYR A 132 15.77 16.49 17.18
CA TYR A 132 17.20 16.42 16.98
C TYR A 132 17.85 17.73 17.44
#